data_8d8c577d9c006860f584ac1e7d4089e6
#
_entry.id   8d8c577d9c006860f584ac1e7d4089e6
#
_cell.length_a   1.000
_cell.length_b   1.000
_cell.length_c   1.000
_cell.angle_alpha   90.00
_cell.angle_beta   90.00
_cell.angle_gamma   90.00
#
_symmetry.space_group_name_H-M   'P 1'
#
loop_
_entity.id
_entity.type
_entity.pdbx_description
1 polymer ?
#
loop_
_entity_poly.entity_id
_entity_poly.type
_entity_poly.pdbx_seq_one_letter_code
_entity_poly.pdbx_strand_id
1 'polypeptide(L)'
;LSTILTYVGAALFISLGLDPIVSWLEKRRVPRGIAIVIVLVAVVGAFVGVVFAIVPVIVQQTTSLIEALTSYLQSVTTQQFVDNLQELVPQNVFDVQNALDSIVDFLTNPDNVVTIGGGVLAVGVAIGNGLFGTVVVVILTIYFTSSINSVKRALYQLVPASKRATFVDISEQISQSVGRYVIGQFTLAALNGILSFVFLTIIGAQQPAVFAFIAFLGSIIPLVGTISGSAIIVLAQIALLPQSPATWVTAAVYYLVYMQVEAYLLSPRIMRRAVRVPGVIVVIAALVGGTLLGVLGALIAIPVAASILLIIREVYVPRQNQL
;
A
#
# COMPACT_ATOMS: atom_id res chain seq x y z
N LEU A 1 -5.25 -19.41 12.13
CA LEU A 1 -6.52 -18.67 12.15
C LEU A 1 -6.34 -17.24 11.62
N SER A 2 -5.26 -16.52 12.01
CA SER A 2 -5.00 -15.14 11.52
C SER A 2 -4.92 -15.06 10.00
N THR A 3 -4.20 -15.95 9.35
CA THR A 3 -4.04 -16.00 7.89
C THR A 3 -5.37 -16.17 7.16
N ILE A 4 -6.24 -17.06 7.67
CA ILE A 4 -7.56 -17.28 7.07
C ILE A 4 -8.44 -16.04 7.20
N LEU A 5 -8.45 -15.42 8.38
CA LEU A 5 -9.17 -14.17 8.62
C LEU A 5 -8.66 -13.04 7.73
N THR A 6 -7.34 -13.00 7.51
CA THR A 6 -6.71 -12.04 6.59
C THR A 6 -7.18 -12.26 5.16
N TYR A 7 -7.21 -13.50 4.66
CA TYR A 7 -7.69 -13.80 3.31
C TYR A 7 -9.17 -13.50 3.14
N VAL A 8 -10.00 -13.86 4.11
CA VAL A 8 -11.43 -13.55 4.10
C VAL A 8 -11.66 -12.03 4.15
N GLY A 9 -10.96 -11.32 5.03
CA GLY A 9 -11.03 -9.87 5.14
C GLY A 9 -10.59 -9.17 3.84
N ALA A 10 -9.47 -9.62 3.24
CA ALA A 10 -8.98 -9.11 1.96
C ALA A 10 -10.01 -9.32 0.85
N ALA A 11 -10.53 -10.53 0.74
CA ALA A 11 -11.50 -10.88 -0.30
C ALA A 11 -12.82 -10.10 -0.17
N LEU A 12 -13.33 -9.93 1.06
CA LEU A 12 -14.50 -9.09 1.32
C LEU A 12 -14.24 -7.63 0.95
N PHE A 13 -13.09 -7.10 1.34
CA PHE A 13 -12.70 -5.72 1.04
C PHE A 13 -12.58 -5.48 -0.47
N ILE A 14 -11.89 -6.38 -1.18
CA ILE A 14 -11.78 -6.31 -2.64
C ILE A 14 -13.15 -6.48 -3.30
N SER A 15 -13.98 -7.42 -2.84
CA SER A 15 -15.32 -7.63 -3.35
C SER A 15 -16.20 -6.39 -3.24
N LEU A 16 -16.19 -5.72 -2.08
CA LEU A 16 -16.92 -4.46 -1.88
C LEU A 16 -16.33 -3.33 -2.73
N GLY A 17 -15.01 -3.32 -2.95
CA GLY A 17 -14.33 -2.37 -3.83
C GLY A 17 -14.67 -2.56 -5.31
N LEU A 18 -14.86 -3.80 -5.75
CA LEU A 18 -15.21 -4.14 -7.14
C LEU A 18 -16.69 -3.96 -7.44
N ASP A 19 -17.57 -4.05 -6.42
CA ASP A 19 -19.03 -3.99 -6.61
C ASP A 19 -19.50 -2.73 -7.37
N PRO A 20 -18.99 -1.50 -7.14
CA PRO A 20 -19.35 -0.34 -7.93
C PRO A 20 -19.00 -0.47 -9.41
N ILE A 21 -17.85 -1.11 -9.73
CA ILE A 21 -17.40 -1.32 -11.12
C ILE A 21 -18.29 -2.39 -11.79
N VAL A 22 -18.55 -3.47 -11.08
CA VAL A 22 -19.47 -4.53 -11.54
C VAL A 22 -20.86 -3.94 -11.80
N SER A 23 -21.40 -3.18 -10.84
CA SER A 23 -22.70 -2.52 -10.96
C SER A 23 -22.75 -1.49 -12.10
N TRP A 24 -21.63 -0.82 -12.41
CA TRP A 24 -21.55 0.05 -13.57
C TRP A 24 -21.62 -0.72 -14.90
N LEU A 25 -20.99 -1.90 -14.99
CA LEU A 25 -21.11 -2.79 -16.15
C LEU A 25 -22.53 -3.36 -16.29
N GLU A 26 -23.18 -3.73 -15.18
CA GLU A 26 -24.58 -4.17 -15.16
C GLU A 26 -25.53 -3.11 -15.72
N LYS A 27 -25.32 -1.83 -15.34
CA LYS A 27 -26.09 -0.70 -15.91
C LYS A 27 -25.90 -0.55 -17.43
N ARG A 28 -24.80 -1.08 -17.97
CA ARG A 28 -24.55 -1.15 -19.42
C ARG A 28 -25.06 -2.42 -20.09
N ARG A 29 -26.00 -3.13 -19.43
CA ARG A 29 -26.65 -4.37 -19.89
C ARG A 29 -25.74 -5.60 -19.94
N VAL A 30 -24.59 -5.59 -19.25
CA VAL A 30 -23.75 -6.77 -19.10
C VAL A 30 -24.32 -7.64 -17.98
N PRO A 31 -24.58 -8.94 -18.21
CA PRO A 31 -25.02 -9.84 -17.14
C PRO A 31 -24.02 -9.87 -15.97
N ARG A 32 -24.53 -9.90 -14.72
CA ARG A 32 -23.69 -9.81 -13.51
C ARG A 32 -22.52 -10.79 -13.50
N GLY A 33 -22.76 -12.06 -13.89
CA GLY A 33 -21.71 -13.07 -13.95
C GLY A 33 -20.58 -12.69 -14.91
N ILE A 34 -20.92 -12.17 -16.09
CA ILE A 34 -19.93 -11.71 -17.08
C ILE A 34 -19.21 -10.45 -16.60
N ALA A 35 -19.94 -9.52 -15.98
CA ALA A 35 -19.34 -8.30 -15.41
C ALA A 35 -18.29 -8.63 -14.34
N ILE A 36 -18.58 -9.60 -13.45
CA ILE A 36 -17.62 -10.08 -12.44
C ILE A 36 -16.38 -10.67 -13.09
N VAL A 37 -16.55 -11.54 -14.10
CA VAL A 37 -15.42 -12.17 -14.80
C VAL A 37 -14.57 -11.11 -15.50
N ILE A 38 -15.16 -10.15 -16.20
CA ILE A 38 -14.42 -9.07 -16.89
C ILE A 38 -13.59 -8.26 -15.88
N VAL A 39 -14.22 -7.83 -14.79
CA VAL A 39 -13.52 -7.00 -13.76
C VAL A 39 -12.39 -7.79 -13.11
N LEU A 40 -12.62 -9.05 -12.76
CA LEU A 40 -11.60 -9.92 -12.18
C LEU A 40 -10.43 -10.20 -13.13
N VAL A 41 -10.73 -10.55 -14.37
CA VAL A 41 -9.69 -10.76 -15.39
C VAL A 41 -8.88 -9.48 -15.61
N ALA A 42 -9.53 -8.31 -15.61
CA ALA A 42 -8.84 -7.04 -15.72
C ALA A 42 -7.93 -6.76 -14.51
N VAL A 43 -8.40 -7.01 -13.28
CA VAL A 43 -7.62 -6.79 -12.05
C VAL A 43 -6.48 -7.78 -11.94
N VAL A 44 -6.75 -9.08 -12.15
CA VAL A 44 -5.71 -10.13 -12.11
C VAL A 44 -4.72 -9.93 -13.25
N GLY A 45 -5.18 -9.61 -14.45
CA GLY A 45 -4.32 -9.34 -15.60
C GLY A 45 -3.41 -8.11 -15.38
N ALA A 46 -3.96 -7.04 -14.80
CA ALA A 46 -3.17 -5.87 -14.41
C ALA A 46 -2.12 -6.24 -13.35
N PHE A 47 -2.51 -7.00 -12.32
CA PHE A 47 -1.59 -7.45 -11.27
C PHE A 47 -0.47 -8.33 -11.83
N VAL A 48 -0.83 -9.33 -12.61
CA VAL A 48 0.13 -10.24 -13.28
C VAL A 48 1.05 -9.45 -14.21
N GLY A 49 0.50 -8.54 -15.03
CA GLY A 49 1.29 -7.69 -15.91
C GLY A 49 2.31 -6.82 -15.16
N VAL A 50 1.90 -6.24 -14.04
CA VAL A 50 2.78 -5.47 -13.15
C VAL A 50 3.87 -6.36 -12.55
N VAL A 51 3.52 -7.55 -12.04
CA VAL A 51 4.50 -8.50 -11.48
C VAL A 51 5.53 -8.89 -12.54
N PHE A 52 5.09 -9.30 -13.74
CA PHE A 52 6.00 -9.68 -14.83
C PHE A 52 6.86 -8.52 -15.36
N ALA A 53 6.37 -7.28 -15.30
CA ALA A 53 7.14 -6.11 -15.68
C ALA A 53 8.20 -5.73 -14.64
N ILE A 54 7.91 -5.89 -13.35
CA ILE A 54 8.73 -5.35 -12.26
C ILE A 54 9.67 -6.38 -11.67
N VAL A 55 9.26 -7.65 -11.54
CA VAL A 55 10.11 -8.71 -10.95
C VAL A 55 11.45 -8.84 -11.67
N PRO A 56 11.54 -8.92 -13.01
CA PRO A 56 12.82 -9.00 -13.71
C PRO A 56 13.72 -7.78 -13.43
N VAL A 57 13.10 -6.60 -13.36
CA VAL A 57 13.82 -5.34 -13.07
C VAL A 57 14.37 -5.36 -11.66
N ILE A 58 13.59 -5.76 -10.66
CA ILE A 58 14.05 -5.89 -9.27
C ILE A 58 15.21 -6.89 -9.19
N VAL A 59 15.08 -8.08 -9.81
CA VAL A 59 16.11 -9.12 -9.78
C VAL A 59 17.42 -8.62 -10.39
N GLN A 60 17.38 -8.03 -11.59
CA GLN A 60 18.58 -7.50 -12.24
C GLN A 60 19.24 -6.37 -11.46
N GLN A 61 18.45 -5.56 -10.80
CA GLN A 61 18.93 -4.33 -10.16
C GLN A 61 19.34 -4.54 -8.71
N THR A 62 18.85 -5.57 -8.03
CA THR A 62 19.35 -5.94 -6.70
C THR A 62 20.81 -6.35 -6.78
N THR A 63 21.21 -7.09 -7.82
CA THR A 63 22.60 -7.46 -8.05
C THR A 63 23.48 -6.22 -8.28
N SER A 64 23.05 -5.31 -9.15
CA SER A 64 23.75 -4.06 -9.42
C SER A 64 23.81 -3.13 -8.20
N LEU A 65 22.80 -3.15 -7.36
CA LEU A 65 22.77 -2.38 -6.11
C LEU A 65 23.77 -2.94 -5.09
N ILE A 66 23.81 -4.27 -4.93
CA ILE A 66 24.79 -4.94 -4.06
C ILE A 66 26.22 -4.65 -4.54
N GLU A 67 26.47 -4.76 -5.84
CA GLU A 67 27.79 -4.45 -6.43
C GLU A 67 28.15 -2.97 -6.24
N ALA A 68 27.22 -2.05 -6.48
CA ALA A 68 27.44 -0.61 -6.29
C ALA A 68 27.68 -0.26 -4.82
N LEU A 69 26.90 -0.82 -3.89
CA LEU A 69 27.10 -0.64 -2.45
C LEU A 69 28.45 -1.20 -1.99
N THR A 70 28.81 -2.40 -2.45
CA THR A 70 30.08 -3.04 -2.11
C THR A 70 31.27 -2.23 -2.63
N SER A 71 31.22 -1.76 -3.87
CA SER A 71 32.25 -0.91 -4.46
C SER A 71 32.34 0.47 -3.80
N TYR A 72 31.19 1.06 -3.46
CA TYR A 72 31.14 2.33 -2.74
C TYR A 72 31.72 2.21 -1.33
N LEU A 73 31.34 1.18 -0.58
CA LEU A 73 31.87 0.93 0.75
C LEU A 73 33.37 0.64 0.73
N GLN A 74 33.87 -0.09 -0.26
CA GLN A 74 35.30 -0.28 -0.46
C GLN A 74 36.04 1.01 -0.80
N SER A 75 35.39 1.95 -1.51
CA SER A 75 35.97 3.26 -1.82
C SER A 75 35.91 4.26 -0.64
N VAL A 76 34.88 4.10 0.20
CA VAL A 76 34.63 4.95 1.38
C VAL A 76 35.51 4.55 2.59
N THR A 77 36.05 3.32 2.59
CA THR A 77 37.04 2.86 3.58
C THR A 77 38.41 3.55 3.44
N THR A 78 38.52 4.61 2.63
CA THR A 78 39.68 5.49 2.69
C THR A 78 39.67 6.21 4.04
N GLN A 79 40.71 6.00 4.83
CA GLN A 79 40.94 6.57 6.18
C GLN A 79 40.51 8.03 6.30
N GLN A 80 40.69 8.80 5.23
CA GLN A 80 40.30 10.21 5.13
C GLN A 80 38.79 10.49 5.28
N PHE A 81 37.94 9.60 4.80
CA PHE A 81 36.50 9.80 4.93
C PHE A 81 36.00 9.48 6.34
N VAL A 82 36.55 8.43 6.92
CA VAL A 82 36.28 8.05 8.32
C VAL A 82 36.74 9.15 9.27
N ASP A 83 37.95 9.68 9.06
CA ASP A 83 38.51 10.76 9.84
C ASP A 83 37.66 12.04 9.75
N ASN A 84 37.20 12.41 8.55
CA ASN A 84 36.32 13.56 8.36
C ASN A 84 34.93 13.40 9.02
N LEU A 85 34.37 12.20 9.01
CA LEU A 85 33.11 11.93 9.73
C LEU A 85 33.31 11.88 11.23
N GLN A 86 34.45 11.34 11.69
CA GLN A 86 34.77 11.26 13.12
C GLN A 86 35.06 12.64 13.71
N GLU A 87 35.53 13.59 12.88
CA GLU A 87 35.72 14.99 13.27
C GLU A 87 34.38 15.73 13.51
N LEU A 88 33.33 15.32 12.79
CA LEU A 88 31.96 15.87 12.91
C LEU A 88 31.15 15.25 14.06
N VAL A 89 31.50 14.03 14.47
CA VAL A 89 30.74 13.28 15.49
C VAL A 89 31.71 12.81 16.59
N PRO A 90 31.55 13.27 17.85
CA PRO A 90 32.40 12.83 18.95
C PRO A 90 32.36 11.31 19.14
N GLN A 91 33.50 10.65 19.32
CA GLN A 91 33.66 9.20 19.47
C GLN A 91 32.85 8.60 20.63
N ASN A 92 32.55 9.37 21.66
CA ASN A 92 31.73 8.97 22.80
C ASN A 92 30.24 8.93 22.49
N VAL A 93 29.79 9.44 21.33
CA VAL A 93 28.38 9.43 20.89
C VAL A 93 28.17 8.39 19.82
N PHE A 94 29.10 8.25 18.87
CA PHE A 94 28.99 7.30 17.77
C PHE A 94 30.38 6.97 17.20
N ASP A 95 30.71 5.68 17.21
CA ASP A 95 31.96 5.18 16.63
C ASP A 95 31.71 4.83 15.16
N VAL A 96 32.12 5.76 14.30
CA VAL A 96 31.91 5.65 12.83
C VAL A 96 32.68 4.46 12.26
N GLN A 97 33.90 4.17 12.79
CA GLN A 97 34.72 3.05 12.32
C GLN A 97 34.02 1.71 12.59
N ASN A 98 33.60 1.45 13.83
CA ASN A 98 32.90 0.22 14.20
C ASN A 98 31.55 0.05 13.47
N ALA A 99 30.85 1.14 13.20
CA ALA A 99 29.62 1.08 12.43
C ALA A 99 29.89 0.73 10.96
N LEU A 100 30.91 1.31 10.33
CA LEU A 100 31.31 0.99 8.96
C LEU A 100 31.84 -0.44 8.85
N ASP A 101 32.71 -0.86 9.77
CA ASP A 101 33.23 -2.22 9.80
C ASP A 101 32.09 -3.24 9.96
N SER A 102 31.10 -2.97 10.81
CA SER A 102 29.92 -3.80 10.98
C SER A 102 29.07 -3.86 9.70
N ILE A 103 28.93 -2.76 8.97
CA ILE A 103 28.21 -2.71 7.69
C ILE A 103 28.98 -3.46 6.61
N VAL A 104 30.30 -3.28 6.54
CA VAL A 104 31.15 -3.98 5.58
C VAL A 104 31.14 -5.47 5.86
N ASP A 105 31.33 -5.91 7.12
CA ASP A 105 31.25 -7.30 7.52
C ASP A 105 29.88 -7.92 7.20
N PHE A 106 28.80 -7.18 7.46
CA PHE A 106 27.47 -7.64 7.11
C PHE A 106 27.28 -7.83 5.60
N LEU A 107 27.78 -6.92 4.77
CA LEU A 107 27.64 -6.95 3.31
C LEU A 107 28.64 -7.88 2.62
N THR A 108 29.82 -8.13 3.23
CA THR A 108 30.84 -9.01 2.66
C THR A 108 30.75 -10.44 3.18
N ASN A 109 30.00 -10.68 4.26
CA ASN A 109 29.79 -12.02 4.78
C ASN A 109 28.97 -12.86 3.78
N PRO A 110 29.53 -13.98 3.26
CA PRO A 110 28.84 -14.82 2.27
C PRO A 110 27.45 -15.29 2.72
N ASP A 111 27.26 -15.56 4.01
CA ASP A 111 25.97 -15.99 4.56
C ASP A 111 24.93 -14.87 4.52
N ASN A 112 25.34 -13.62 4.71
CA ASN A 112 24.47 -12.47 4.59
C ASN A 112 24.20 -12.12 3.12
N VAL A 113 25.21 -12.22 2.25
CA VAL A 113 25.07 -12.04 0.80
C VAL A 113 24.16 -13.14 0.22
N VAL A 114 24.27 -14.37 0.68
CA VAL A 114 23.33 -15.46 0.36
C VAL A 114 21.95 -15.16 0.95
N THR A 115 21.85 -14.53 2.12
CA THR A 115 20.58 -14.12 2.71
C THR A 115 19.97 -12.93 1.95
N ILE A 116 20.77 -11.97 1.49
CA ILE A 116 20.33 -10.85 0.64
C ILE A 116 20.05 -11.34 -0.79
N GLY A 117 20.90 -12.16 -1.38
CA GLY A 117 20.69 -12.84 -2.67
C GLY A 117 19.64 -13.95 -2.57
N GLY A 118 19.59 -14.68 -1.44
CA GLY A 118 18.50 -15.55 -1.04
C GLY A 118 17.23 -14.79 -0.73
N GLY A 119 17.32 -13.50 -0.38
CA GLY A 119 16.19 -12.57 -0.34
C GLY A 119 15.54 -12.38 -1.72
N VAL A 120 16.29 -12.40 -2.80
CA VAL A 120 15.75 -12.43 -4.18
C VAL A 120 15.09 -13.79 -4.47
N LEU A 121 15.70 -14.89 -4.04
CA LEU A 121 15.07 -16.22 -4.06
C LEU A 121 13.91 -16.30 -3.08
N ALA A 122 14.02 -15.73 -1.89
CA ALA A 122 12.93 -15.63 -0.90
C ALA A 122 11.80 -14.73 -1.40
N VAL A 123 12.07 -13.67 -2.15
CA VAL A 123 11.04 -12.90 -2.87
C VAL A 123 10.41 -13.76 -3.96
N GLY A 124 11.18 -14.56 -4.70
CA GLY A 124 10.65 -15.54 -5.65
C GLY A 124 9.79 -16.61 -4.97
N VAL A 125 10.25 -17.16 -3.85
CA VAL A 125 9.49 -18.13 -3.01
C VAL A 125 8.33 -17.46 -2.30
N ALA A 126 8.45 -16.21 -1.82
CA ALA A 126 7.37 -15.43 -1.25
C ALA A 126 6.32 -15.04 -2.30
N ILE A 127 6.73 -14.76 -3.53
CA ILE A 127 5.81 -14.62 -4.68
C ILE A 127 5.14 -15.96 -4.97
N GLY A 128 5.86 -17.08 -4.94
CA GLY A 128 5.30 -18.43 -5.09
C GLY A 128 4.30 -18.78 -4.01
N ASN A 129 4.63 -18.52 -2.74
CA ASN A 129 3.71 -18.69 -1.59
C ASN A 129 2.58 -17.64 -1.61
N GLY A 130 2.88 -16.43 -2.02
CA GLY A 130 1.91 -15.36 -2.24
C GLY A 130 0.93 -15.67 -3.38
N LEU A 131 1.34 -16.44 -4.39
CA LEU A 131 0.44 -16.92 -5.45
C LEU A 131 -0.67 -17.80 -4.89
N PHE A 132 -0.37 -18.72 -3.96
CA PHE A 132 -1.41 -19.53 -3.31
C PHE A 132 -2.40 -18.64 -2.55
N GLY A 133 -1.90 -17.73 -1.71
CA GLY A 133 -2.74 -16.75 -1.00
C GLY A 133 -3.53 -15.87 -1.95
N THR A 134 -2.92 -15.43 -3.06
CA THR A 134 -3.60 -14.64 -4.10
C THR A 134 -4.71 -15.45 -4.77
N VAL A 135 -4.47 -16.70 -5.13
CA VAL A 135 -5.50 -17.59 -5.70
C VAL A 135 -6.67 -17.77 -4.73
N VAL A 136 -6.40 -18.01 -3.46
CA VAL A 136 -7.45 -18.14 -2.43
C VAL A 136 -8.24 -16.83 -2.32
N VAL A 137 -7.57 -15.68 -2.24
CA VAL A 137 -8.23 -14.36 -2.18
C VAL A 137 -9.06 -14.10 -3.43
N VAL A 138 -8.55 -14.42 -4.63
CA VAL A 138 -9.30 -14.27 -5.89
C VAL A 138 -10.55 -15.16 -5.89
N ILE A 139 -10.43 -16.44 -5.53
CA ILE A 139 -11.57 -17.35 -5.44
C ILE A 139 -12.60 -16.81 -4.45
N LEU A 140 -12.18 -16.44 -3.24
CA LEU A 140 -13.07 -15.87 -2.24
C LEU A 140 -13.71 -14.56 -2.72
N THR A 141 -12.98 -13.72 -3.43
CA THR A 141 -13.50 -12.47 -4.02
C THR A 141 -14.59 -12.76 -5.04
N ILE A 142 -14.42 -13.78 -5.90
CA ILE A 142 -15.43 -14.23 -6.84
C ILE A 142 -16.70 -14.67 -6.10
N TYR A 143 -16.54 -15.52 -5.09
CA TYR A 143 -17.65 -15.99 -4.28
C TYR A 143 -18.38 -14.84 -3.58
N PHE A 144 -17.65 -13.96 -2.91
CA PHE A 144 -18.27 -12.82 -2.23
C PHE A 144 -18.95 -11.86 -3.21
N THR A 145 -18.29 -11.49 -4.31
CA THR A 145 -18.88 -10.58 -5.30
C THR A 145 -20.14 -11.18 -5.94
N SER A 146 -20.15 -12.50 -6.17
CA SER A 146 -21.31 -13.21 -6.72
C SER A 146 -22.44 -13.32 -5.70
N SER A 147 -22.13 -13.60 -4.44
CA SER A 147 -23.11 -13.89 -3.39
C SER A 147 -23.47 -12.71 -2.49
N ILE A 148 -22.81 -11.55 -2.63
CA ILE A 148 -22.96 -10.39 -1.73
C ILE A 148 -24.43 -9.98 -1.55
N ASN A 149 -25.23 -9.96 -2.62
CA ASN A 149 -26.64 -9.61 -2.57
C ASN A 149 -27.49 -10.67 -1.84
N SER A 150 -27.10 -11.94 -1.92
CA SER A 150 -27.79 -13.04 -1.23
C SER A 150 -27.44 -13.03 0.26
N VAL A 151 -26.16 -12.81 0.58
CA VAL A 151 -25.68 -12.65 1.97
C VAL A 151 -26.35 -11.44 2.63
N LYS A 152 -26.38 -10.30 1.96
CA LYS A 152 -27.08 -9.10 2.45
C LYS A 152 -28.55 -9.40 2.74
N ARG A 153 -29.28 -10.02 1.80
CA ARG A 153 -30.71 -10.38 1.99
C ARG A 153 -30.91 -11.31 3.18
N ALA A 154 -30.04 -12.32 3.35
CA ALA A 154 -30.12 -13.22 4.50
C ALA A 154 -29.89 -12.47 5.83
N LEU A 155 -28.89 -11.59 5.88
CA LEU A 155 -28.63 -10.75 7.06
C LEU A 155 -29.80 -9.80 7.37
N TYR A 156 -30.45 -9.22 6.35
CA TYR A 156 -31.59 -8.33 6.53
C TYR A 156 -32.80 -9.05 7.15
N GLN A 157 -32.98 -10.35 6.88
CA GLN A 157 -34.05 -11.14 7.46
C GLN A 157 -33.86 -11.43 8.95
N LEU A 158 -32.64 -11.38 9.46
CA LEU A 158 -32.34 -11.57 10.89
C LEU A 158 -32.76 -10.37 11.76
N VAL A 159 -33.04 -9.22 11.12
CA VAL A 159 -33.41 -8.00 11.84
C VAL A 159 -34.95 -7.92 11.95
N PRO A 160 -35.49 -7.55 13.14
CA PRO A 160 -36.92 -7.33 13.33
C PRO A 160 -37.53 -6.39 12.27
N ALA A 161 -38.72 -6.68 11.80
CA ALA A 161 -39.37 -5.95 10.71
C ALA A 161 -39.44 -4.43 10.95
N SER A 162 -39.67 -4.01 12.19
CA SER A 162 -39.74 -2.58 12.57
C SER A 162 -38.45 -1.81 12.42
N LYS A 163 -37.30 -2.49 12.45
CA LYS A 163 -35.96 -1.86 12.35
C LYS A 163 -35.23 -2.21 11.04
N ARG A 164 -35.84 -3.09 10.24
CA ARG A 164 -35.20 -3.63 9.02
C ARG A 164 -34.90 -2.55 7.99
N ALA A 165 -35.80 -1.60 7.77
CA ALA A 165 -35.58 -0.52 6.81
C ALA A 165 -34.34 0.32 7.14
N THR A 166 -34.21 0.74 8.39
CA THR A 166 -33.03 1.49 8.86
C THR A 166 -31.75 0.66 8.78
N PHE A 167 -31.82 -0.63 9.13
CA PHE A 167 -30.66 -1.52 9.03
C PHE A 167 -30.20 -1.71 7.60
N VAL A 168 -31.13 -1.90 6.65
CA VAL A 168 -30.83 -2.01 5.21
C VAL A 168 -30.15 -0.73 4.72
N ASP A 169 -30.71 0.44 5.03
CA ASP A 169 -30.19 1.72 4.59
C ASP A 169 -28.75 1.95 5.09
N ILE A 170 -28.49 1.73 6.39
CA ILE A 170 -27.14 1.85 6.97
C ILE A 170 -26.17 0.84 6.33
N SER A 171 -26.61 -0.41 6.14
CA SER A 171 -25.81 -1.48 5.54
C SER A 171 -25.41 -1.15 4.10
N GLU A 172 -26.31 -0.58 3.32
CA GLU A 172 -26.03 -0.16 1.95
C GLU A 172 -25.13 1.07 1.91
N GLN A 173 -25.32 2.04 2.82
CA GLN A 173 -24.41 3.20 2.96
C GLN A 173 -22.99 2.75 3.31
N ILE A 174 -22.82 1.82 4.26
CA ILE A 174 -21.52 1.24 4.61
C ILE A 174 -20.89 0.58 3.39
N SER A 175 -21.62 -0.31 2.72
CA SER A 175 -21.11 -1.04 1.54
C SER A 175 -20.64 -0.09 0.43
N GLN A 176 -21.45 0.94 0.14
CA GLN A 176 -21.11 1.95 -0.85
C GLN A 176 -19.90 2.81 -0.42
N SER A 177 -19.80 3.14 0.87
CA SER A 177 -18.67 3.92 1.40
C SER A 177 -17.36 3.15 1.31
N VAL A 178 -17.37 1.86 1.65
CA VAL A 178 -16.21 0.96 1.50
C VAL A 178 -15.80 0.87 0.03
N GLY A 179 -16.75 0.59 -0.87
CA GLY A 179 -16.46 0.49 -2.30
C GLY A 179 -15.86 1.77 -2.89
N ARG A 180 -16.42 2.94 -2.56
CA ARG A 180 -15.89 4.23 -2.99
C ARG A 180 -14.51 4.52 -2.40
N TYR A 181 -14.28 4.11 -1.15
CA TYR A 181 -12.97 4.25 -0.51
C TYR A 181 -11.91 3.43 -1.24
N VAL A 182 -12.19 2.17 -1.55
CA VAL A 182 -11.25 1.28 -2.29
C VAL A 182 -10.90 1.88 -3.64
N ILE A 183 -11.90 2.30 -4.43
CA ILE A 183 -11.66 2.94 -5.73
C ILE A 183 -10.87 4.24 -5.57
N GLY A 184 -11.22 5.06 -4.58
CA GLY A 184 -10.52 6.32 -4.31
C GLY A 184 -9.07 6.08 -3.93
N GLN A 185 -8.78 5.11 -3.07
CA GLN A 185 -7.42 4.77 -2.64
C GLN A 185 -6.59 4.23 -3.80
N PHE A 186 -7.17 3.34 -4.60
CA PHE A 186 -6.49 2.83 -5.79
C PHE A 186 -6.21 3.95 -6.81
N THR A 187 -7.13 4.89 -6.97
CA THR A 187 -6.94 6.06 -7.84
C THR A 187 -5.80 6.96 -7.34
N LEU A 188 -5.73 7.22 -6.03
CA LEU A 188 -4.61 7.98 -5.44
C LEU A 188 -3.28 7.25 -5.64
N ALA A 189 -3.24 5.95 -5.40
CA ALA A 189 -2.05 5.14 -5.61
C ALA A 189 -1.60 5.14 -7.08
N ALA A 190 -2.53 4.98 -8.02
CA ALA A 190 -2.23 5.02 -9.45
C ALA A 190 -1.71 6.39 -9.88
N LEU A 191 -2.31 7.48 -9.38
CA LEU A 191 -1.81 8.84 -9.65
C LEU A 191 -0.40 9.02 -9.10
N ASN A 192 -0.12 8.58 -7.86
CA ASN A 192 1.23 8.68 -7.30
C ASN A 192 2.24 7.88 -8.12
N GLY A 193 1.92 6.63 -8.46
CA GLY A 193 2.79 5.81 -9.30
C GLY A 193 3.10 6.45 -10.66
N ILE A 194 2.07 6.93 -11.37
CA ILE A 194 2.23 7.56 -12.69
C ILE A 194 3.04 8.86 -12.57
N LEU A 195 2.68 9.74 -11.64
CA LEU A 195 3.38 11.01 -11.44
C LEU A 195 4.84 10.80 -11.02
N SER A 196 5.09 9.83 -10.12
CA SER A 196 6.44 9.45 -9.72
C SER A 196 7.24 8.89 -10.89
N PHE A 197 6.66 8.03 -11.73
CA PHE A 197 7.33 7.50 -12.92
C PHE A 197 7.78 8.62 -13.85
N VAL A 198 6.86 9.51 -14.19
CA VAL A 198 7.14 10.63 -15.09
C VAL A 198 8.20 11.55 -14.50
N PHE A 199 8.04 11.93 -13.25
CA PHE A 199 8.96 12.84 -12.58
C PHE A 199 10.36 12.27 -12.41
N LEU A 200 10.46 11.03 -11.90
CA LEU A 200 11.75 10.35 -11.71
C LEU A 200 12.48 10.14 -13.04
N THR A 201 11.74 9.89 -14.14
CA THR A 201 12.32 9.80 -15.48
C THR A 201 12.88 11.15 -15.94
N ILE A 202 12.16 12.24 -15.71
CA ILE A 202 12.58 13.60 -16.11
C ILE A 202 13.86 14.03 -15.38
N ILE A 203 13.97 13.75 -14.08
CA ILE A 203 15.17 14.13 -13.30
C ILE A 203 16.37 13.20 -13.48
N GLY A 204 16.24 12.17 -14.34
CA GLY A 204 17.28 11.19 -14.55
C GLY A 204 17.58 10.30 -13.34
N ALA A 205 16.56 10.06 -12.52
CA ALA A 205 16.67 9.14 -11.39
C ALA A 205 16.99 7.72 -11.89
N GLN A 206 17.72 6.96 -11.08
CA GLN A 206 17.93 5.56 -11.40
C GLN A 206 16.60 4.79 -11.21
N GLN A 207 16.32 3.86 -12.13
CA GLN A 207 15.24 2.89 -12.04
C GLN A 207 13.84 3.51 -11.78
N PRO A 208 13.42 4.50 -12.55
CA PRO A 208 12.19 5.25 -12.28
C PRO A 208 10.94 4.35 -12.21
N ALA A 209 10.89 3.26 -12.98
CA ALA A 209 9.75 2.33 -12.97
C ALA A 209 9.61 1.57 -11.63
N VAL A 210 10.74 1.12 -11.05
CA VAL A 210 10.73 0.41 -9.77
C VAL A 210 10.29 1.35 -8.65
N PHE A 211 10.85 2.53 -8.60
CA PHE A 211 10.50 3.50 -7.57
C PHE A 211 9.10 4.07 -7.73
N ALA A 212 8.61 4.23 -8.95
CA ALA A 212 7.22 4.55 -9.21
C ALA A 212 6.26 3.45 -8.72
N PHE A 213 6.66 2.19 -8.87
CA PHE A 213 5.88 1.08 -8.32
C PHE A 213 5.91 1.05 -6.78
N ILE A 214 7.05 1.36 -6.17
CA ILE A 214 7.14 1.53 -4.71
C ILE A 214 6.23 2.68 -4.24
N ALA A 215 6.21 3.80 -4.97
CA ALA A 215 5.30 4.92 -4.70
C ALA A 215 3.83 4.51 -4.82
N PHE A 216 3.48 3.73 -5.86
CA PHE A 216 2.15 3.16 -6.06
C PHE A 216 1.75 2.26 -4.88
N LEU A 217 2.57 1.26 -4.56
CA LEU A 217 2.30 0.33 -3.46
C LEU A 217 2.24 1.05 -2.10
N GLY A 218 3.16 1.96 -1.86
CA GLY A 218 3.14 2.80 -0.67
C GLY A 218 1.82 3.55 -0.53
N SER A 219 1.37 4.22 -1.57
CA SER A 219 0.11 4.98 -1.55
C SER A 219 -1.16 4.14 -1.37
N ILE A 220 -1.08 2.81 -1.45
CA ILE A 220 -2.22 1.94 -1.08
C ILE A 220 -2.52 2.07 0.42
N ILE A 221 -1.51 2.31 1.26
CA ILE A 221 -1.66 2.51 2.70
C ILE A 221 -1.72 4.02 2.98
N PRO A 222 -2.86 4.57 3.41
CA PRO A 222 -3.01 6.01 3.61
C PRO A 222 -2.01 6.56 4.62
N LEU A 223 -1.47 7.73 4.35
CA LEU A 223 -0.52 8.49 5.19
C LEU A 223 0.83 7.77 5.38
N VAL A 224 0.83 6.63 6.06
CA VAL A 224 2.05 5.88 6.40
C VAL A 224 2.79 5.42 5.15
N GLY A 225 2.05 4.90 4.17
CA GLY A 225 2.64 4.31 2.99
C GLY A 225 3.26 5.34 2.04
N THR A 226 2.61 6.50 1.85
CA THR A 226 3.19 7.58 1.03
C THR A 226 4.47 8.12 1.67
N ILE A 227 4.49 8.33 3.00
CA ILE A 227 5.66 8.81 3.73
C ILE A 227 6.80 7.80 3.65
N SER A 228 6.54 6.54 4.03
CA SER A 228 7.58 5.49 4.01
C SER A 228 8.07 5.17 2.61
N GLY A 229 7.18 5.10 1.62
CA GLY A 229 7.54 4.90 0.22
C GLY A 229 8.42 6.01 -0.31
N SER A 230 8.05 7.27 -0.05
CA SER A 230 8.86 8.43 -0.45
C SER A 230 10.23 8.44 0.24
N ALA A 231 10.29 8.12 1.53
CA ALA A 231 11.56 8.01 2.26
C ALA A 231 12.46 6.93 1.67
N ILE A 232 11.92 5.74 1.39
CA ILE A 232 12.66 4.64 0.75
C ILE A 232 13.22 5.09 -0.61
N ILE A 233 12.40 5.76 -1.44
CA ILE A 233 12.82 6.22 -2.77
C ILE A 233 13.94 7.25 -2.66
N VAL A 234 13.81 8.24 -1.79
CA VAL A 234 14.84 9.29 -1.62
C VAL A 234 16.14 8.67 -1.09
N LEU A 235 16.08 7.83 -0.06
CA LEU A 235 17.25 7.15 0.49
C LEU A 235 17.94 6.26 -0.56
N ALA A 236 17.15 5.54 -1.37
CA ALA A 236 17.68 4.74 -2.45
C ALA A 236 18.37 5.61 -3.53
N GLN A 237 17.81 6.77 -3.87
CA GLN A 237 18.46 7.69 -4.83
C GLN A 237 19.76 8.27 -4.26
N ILE A 238 19.84 8.56 -2.96
CA ILE A 238 21.09 8.96 -2.30
C ILE A 238 22.15 7.86 -2.43
N ALA A 239 21.76 6.60 -2.18
CA ALA A 239 22.68 5.46 -2.25
C ALA A 239 23.13 5.14 -3.70
N LEU A 240 22.21 5.27 -4.68
CA LEU A 240 22.47 4.93 -6.08
C LEU A 240 23.17 6.06 -6.85
N LEU A 241 22.95 7.31 -6.47
CA LEU A 241 23.48 8.51 -7.13
C LEU A 241 24.15 9.46 -6.15
N PRO A 242 25.16 9.03 -5.37
CA PRO A 242 25.80 9.87 -4.37
C PRO A 242 26.48 11.09 -5.00
N GLN A 243 26.96 10.95 -6.24
CA GLN A 243 27.65 12.02 -6.99
C GLN A 243 26.69 12.99 -7.70
N SER A 244 25.36 12.76 -7.58
CA SER A 244 24.34 13.62 -8.19
C SER A 244 23.39 14.20 -7.15
N PRO A 245 23.85 15.12 -6.28
CA PRO A 245 23.01 15.72 -5.23
C PRO A 245 21.75 16.39 -5.79
N ALA A 246 21.85 16.97 -6.99
CA ALA A 246 20.70 17.60 -7.64
C ALA A 246 19.53 16.62 -7.85
N THR A 247 19.80 15.37 -8.22
CA THR A 247 18.76 14.36 -8.47
C THR A 247 18.02 13.97 -7.20
N TRP A 248 18.72 13.56 -6.14
CA TRP A 248 18.03 13.11 -4.92
C TRP A 248 17.45 14.26 -4.10
N VAL A 249 18.04 15.47 -4.12
CA VAL A 249 17.44 16.68 -3.51
C VAL A 249 16.15 17.02 -4.24
N THR A 250 16.16 17.00 -5.58
CA THR A 250 14.97 17.29 -6.38
C THR A 250 13.89 16.22 -6.15
N ALA A 251 14.26 14.94 -6.01
CA ALA A 251 13.31 13.88 -5.64
C ALA A 251 12.72 14.12 -4.23
N ALA A 252 13.53 14.50 -3.25
CA ALA A 252 13.06 14.80 -1.90
C ALA A 252 12.07 15.97 -1.89
N VAL A 253 12.40 17.07 -2.58
CA VAL A 253 11.50 18.22 -2.72
C VAL A 253 10.20 17.82 -3.42
N TYR A 254 10.29 17.05 -4.50
CA TYR A 254 9.11 16.54 -5.20
C TYR A 254 8.17 15.78 -4.27
N TYR A 255 8.68 14.80 -3.51
CA TYR A 255 7.84 14.00 -2.62
C TYR A 255 7.27 14.82 -1.46
N LEU A 256 8.00 15.81 -0.93
CA LEU A 256 7.46 16.75 0.05
C LEU A 256 6.30 17.56 -0.53
N VAL A 257 6.44 18.09 -1.75
CA VAL A 257 5.37 18.83 -2.45
C VAL A 257 4.22 17.88 -2.78
N TYR A 258 4.51 16.68 -3.29
CA TYR A 258 3.49 15.70 -3.63
C TYR A 258 2.64 15.32 -2.41
N MET A 259 3.25 15.08 -1.24
CA MET A 259 2.52 14.78 0.01
C MET A 259 1.55 15.91 0.38
N GLN A 260 1.95 17.17 0.21
CA GLN A 260 1.05 18.32 0.46
C GLN A 260 -0.08 18.37 -0.57
N VAL A 261 0.24 18.18 -1.86
CA VAL A 261 -0.76 18.13 -2.93
C VAL A 261 -1.72 16.95 -2.72
N GLU A 262 -1.22 15.77 -2.36
CA GLU A 262 -2.06 14.62 -2.03
C GLU A 262 -3.00 14.92 -0.85
N ALA A 263 -2.45 15.41 0.26
CA ALA A 263 -3.20 15.64 1.50
C ALA A 263 -4.28 16.74 1.36
N TYR A 264 -3.95 17.85 0.69
CA TYR A 264 -4.83 19.02 0.64
C TYR A 264 -5.65 19.16 -0.65
N LEU A 265 -5.24 18.54 -1.74
CA LEU A 265 -5.91 18.68 -3.04
C LEU A 265 -6.48 17.36 -3.57
N LEU A 266 -5.67 16.30 -3.69
CA LEU A 266 -6.08 15.07 -4.35
C LEU A 266 -7.00 14.23 -3.46
N SER A 267 -6.57 13.95 -2.23
CA SER A 267 -7.33 13.14 -1.29
C SER A 267 -8.71 13.75 -0.97
N PRO A 268 -8.87 15.05 -0.66
CA PRO A 268 -10.20 15.62 -0.43
C PRO A 268 -11.10 15.60 -1.66
N ARG A 269 -10.55 15.72 -2.87
CA ARG A 269 -11.35 15.66 -4.10
C ARG A 269 -11.81 14.25 -4.42
N ILE A 270 -10.92 13.28 -4.32
CA ILE A 270 -11.17 11.87 -4.66
C ILE A 270 -12.04 11.20 -3.60
N MET A 271 -11.73 11.45 -2.31
CA MET A 271 -12.40 10.82 -1.17
C MET A 271 -13.67 11.54 -0.69
N ARG A 272 -14.03 12.67 -1.29
CA ARG A 272 -15.19 13.50 -0.85
C ARG A 272 -16.47 12.71 -0.62
N ARG A 273 -16.72 11.68 -1.42
CA ARG A 273 -17.94 10.85 -1.36
C ARG A 273 -17.73 9.50 -0.67
N ALA A 274 -16.49 9.18 -0.29
CA ALA A 274 -16.17 7.87 0.26
C ALA A 274 -16.32 7.84 1.79
N VAL A 275 -15.58 8.70 2.48
CA VAL A 275 -15.48 8.63 3.95
C VAL A 275 -15.26 10.03 4.54
N ARG A 276 -16.05 10.37 5.57
CA ARG A 276 -15.84 11.58 6.38
C ARG A 276 -15.38 11.16 7.77
N VAL A 277 -14.12 10.83 7.91
CA VAL A 277 -13.49 10.46 9.20
C VAL A 277 -12.51 11.56 9.60
N PRO A 278 -12.55 12.07 10.84
CA PRO A 278 -11.52 12.96 11.35
C PRO A 278 -10.13 12.36 11.25
N GLY A 279 -9.13 13.16 10.86
CA GLY A 279 -7.76 12.69 10.61
C GLY A 279 -7.15 11.91 11.78
N VAL A 280 -7.41 12.34 13.02
CA VAL A 280 -6.95 11.63 14.24
C VAL A 280 -7.48 10.19 14.27
N ILE A 281 -8.75 9.99 13.94
CA ILE A 281 -9.36 8.64 13.93
C ILE A 281 -8.76 7.80 12.81
N VAL A 282 -8.43 8.40 11.67
CA VAL A 282 -7.74 7.71 10.56
C VAL A 282 -6.39 7.17 11.03
N VAL A 283 -5.58 7.99 11.71
CA VAL A 283 -4.27 7.58 12.23
C VAL A 283 -4.40 6.46 13.27
N ILE A 284 -5.30 6.65 14.27
CA ILE A 284 -5.52 5.63 15.31
C ILE A 284 -6.01 4.32 14.69
N ALA A 285 -6.99 4.38 13.80
CA ALA A 285 -7.52 3.21 13.12
C ALA A 285 -6.44 2.48 12.33
N ALA A 286 -5.62 3.21 11.55
CA ALA A 286 -4.53 2.63 10.77
C ALA A 286 -3.48 1.94 11.65
N LEU A 287 -3.10 2.55 12.79
CA LEU A 287 -2.17 1.96 13.75
C LEU A 287 -2.76 0.69 14.38
N VAL A 288 -3.99 0.75 14.88
CA VAL A 288 -4.67 -0.41 15.48
C VAL A 288 -4.88 -1.51 14.44
N GLY A 289 -5.35 -1.18 13.25
CA GLY A 289 -5.52 -2.15 12.17
C GLY A 289 -4.19 -2.78 11.75
N GLY A 290 -3.15 -1.95 11.66
CA GLY A 290 -1.79 -2.39 11.31
C GLY A 290 -1.20 -3.38 12.31
N THR A 291 -1.42 -3.18 13.61
CA THR A 291 -0.97 -4.13 14.65
C THR A 291 -1.76 -5.42 14.66
N LEU A 292 -3.04 -5.40 14.29
CA LEU A 292 -3.91 -6.59 14.32
C LEU A 292 -3.74 -7.48 13.08
N LEU A 293 -3.71 -6.92 11.89
CA LEU A 293 -3.73 -7.65 10.61
C LEU A 293 -2.65 -7.17 9.62
N GLY A 294 -1.63 -6.47 10.10
CA GLY A 294 -0.56 -5.94 9.26
C GLY A 294 -1.07 -4.91 8.23
N VAL A 295 -0.47 -4.92 7.06
CA VAL A 295 -0.79 -3.99 5.96
C VAL A 295 -2.29 -4.00 5.61
N LEU A 296 -2.88 -5.19 5.54
CA LEU A 296 -4.30 -5.33 5.24
C LEU A 296 -5.17 -4.69 6.32
N GLY A 297 -4.81 -4.88 7.59
CA GLY A 297 -5.52 -4.26 8.72
C GLY A 297 -5.48 -2.74 8.66
N ALA A 298 -4.33 -2.14 8.36
CA ALA A 298 -4.21 -0.69 8.18
C ALA A 298 -5.11 -0.17 7.05
N LEU A 299 -5.23 -0.92 5.95
CA LEU A 299 -6.03 -0.58 4.78
C LEU A 299 -7.55 -0.66 5.07
N ILE A 300 -7.99 -1.71 5.78
CA ILE A 300 -9.40 -1.93 6.11
C ILE A 300 -9.85 -1.04 7.29
N ALA A 301 -8.93 -0.63 8.15
CA ALA A 301 -9.24 0.09 9.40
C ALA A 301 -10.03 1.40 9.16
N ILE A 302 -9.71 2.14 8.11
CA ILE A 302 -10.39 3.41 7.81
C ILE A 302 -11.87 3.20 7.44
N PRO A 303 -12.22 2.29 6.51
CA PRO A 303 -13.62 1.94 6.26
C PRO A 303 -14.36 1.40 7.49
N VAL A 304 -13.69 0.61 8.33
CA VAL A 304 -14.28 0.10 9.57
C VAL A 304 -14.57 1.25 10.54
N ALA A 305 -13.62 2.14 10.76
CA ALA A 305 -13.80 3.32 11.59
C ALA A 305 -14.93 4.22 11.07
N ALA A 306 -15.01 4.42 9.75
CA ALA A 306 -16.10 5.14 9.11
C ALA A 306 -17.46 4.50 9.33
N SER A 307 -17.52 3.18 9.25
CA SER A 307 -18.75 2.41 9.48
C SER A 307 -19.21 2.52 10.93
N ILE A 308 -18.28 2.45 11.89
CA ILE A 308 -18.56 2.66 13.31
C ILE A 308 -19.11 4.06 13.56
N LEU A 309 -18.47 5.09 13.00
CA LEU A 309 -18.94 6.48 13.14
C LEU A 309 -20.32 6.68 12.51
N LEU A 310 -20.61 6.05 11.37
CA LEU A 310 -21.92 6.10 10.75
C LEU A 310 -22.99 5.47 11.65
N ILE A 311 -22.70 4.30 12.22
CA ILE A 311 -23.63 3.62 13.15
C ILE A 311 -23.86 4.48 14.40
N ILE A 312 -22.81 5.06 14.97
CA ILE A 312 -22.95 5.95 16.13
C ILE A 312 -23.87 7.13 15.79
N ARG A 313 -23.65 7.76 14.63
CA ARG A 313 -24.40 8.94 14.21
C ARG A 313 -25.85 8.64 13.85
N GLU A 314 -26.11 7.55 13.17
CA GLU A 314 -27.46 7.23 12.63
C GLU A 314 -28.32 6.39 13.61
N VAL A 315 -27.69 5.71 14.57
CA VAL A 315 -28.41 4.82 15.50
C VAL A 315 -28.28 5.30 16.94
N TYR A 316 -27.03 5.51 17.40
CA TYR A 316 -26.79 5.78 18.82
C TYR A 316 -27.21 7.18 19.24
N VAL A 317 -26.78 8.22 18.52
CA VAL A 317 -27.07 9.62 18.84
C VAL A 317 -28.59 9.92 18.80
N PRO A 318 -29.35 9.52 17.76
CA PRO A 318 -30.80 9.74 17.76
C PRO A 318 -31.53 9.05 18.91
N ARG A 319 -31.03 7.86 19.31
CA ARG A 319 -31.62 7.16 20.46
C ARG A 319 -31.37 7.87 21.80
N GLN A 320 -30.19 8.47 21.97
CA GLN A 320 -29.88 9.27 23.17
C GLN A 320 -30.71 10.55 23.26
N ASN A 321 -31.02 11.15 22.11
CA ASN A 321 -31.86 12.37 22.07
C ASN A 321 -33.36 12.09 22.31
N GLN A 322 -33.77 10.82 22.40
CA GLN A 322 -35.15 10.39 22.70
C GLN A 322 -35.33 9.96 24.17
N LEU A 323 -34.23 9.86 24.92
CA LEU A 323 -34.17 9.55 26.36
C LEU A 323 -34.13 10.86 27.16
#